data_42ec0d69f40ed7fb1c68bd045c9a100f
#
_entry.id   42ec0d69f40ed7fb1c68bd045c9a100f
#
_cell.length_a   1.000
_cell.length_b   1.000
_cell.length_c   1.000
_cell.angle_alpha   90.00
_cell.angle_beta   90.00
_cell.angle_gamma   90.00
#
_symmetry.space_group_name_H-M   'P 1'
#
loop_
_entity.id
_entity.type
_entity.pdbx_description
1 polymer ?
#
loop_
_entity_poly.entity_id
_entity_poly.type
_entity_poly.pdbx_seq_one_letter_code
_entity_poly.pdbx_strand_id
1 'polypeptide(L)'
;MFSPELKKGSTEMLILTLVESRARHGYEIGKLIEARSGGRLTFALPTLYPTLLRLENRGLIKGRWVEKAGERERCFYRLTPHGRRILAAQRTTWKEYVDAVNAVLEGGDA
;
A
#
# COMPACT_ATOMS: atom_id res chain seq x y z
N MET A 1 6.62 -16.83 -5.76
CA MET A 1 6.04 -15.50 -6.08
C MET A 1 4.54 -15.53 -5.86
N PHE A 2 4.00 -14.47 -5.29
CA PHE A 2 2.58 -14.44 -4.98
C PHE A 2 1.74 -14.11 -6.22
N SER A 3 0.57 -14.75 -6.35
CA SER A 3 -0.35 -14.50 -7.46
C SER A 3 -1.00 -13.11 -7.34
N PRO A 4 -1.49 -12.55 -8.46
CA PRO A 4 -2.21 -11.28 -8.41
C PRO A 4 -3.42 -11.31 -7.47
N GLU A 5 -4.12 -12.43 -7.37
CA GLU A 5 -5.28 -12.58 -6.50
C GLU A 5 -4.90 -12.42 -5.03
N LEU A 6 -3.77 -12.99 -4.61
CA LEU A 6 -3.28 -12.84 -3.25
C LEU A 6 -2.84 -11.41 -2.95
N LYS A 7 -2.20 -10.74 -3.90
CA LYS A 7 -1.71 -9.38 -3.71
C LYS A 7 -2.83 -8.34 -3.67
N LYS A 8 -3.91 -8.57 -4.39
CA LYS A 8 -4.97 -7.59 -4.62
C LYS A 8 -5.58 -7.04 -3.34
N GLY A 9 -5.80 -7.89 -2.34
CA GLY A 9 -6.45 -7.48 -1.10
C GLY A 9 -5.59 -6.63 -0.18
N SER A 10 -4.28 -6.55 -0.40
CA SER A 10 -3.37 -5.83 0.49
C SER A 10 -2.70 -4.63 -0.15
N THR A 11 -2.81 -4.43 -1.45
CA THR A 11 -2.08 -3.38 -2.17
C THR A 11 -2.35 -1.99 -1.61
N GLU A 12 -3.62 -1.66 -1.38
CA GLU A 12 -4.00 -0.35 -0.84
C GLU A 12 -3.41 -0.12 0.54
N MET A 13 -3.49 -1.12 1.40
CA MET A 13 -2.96 -1.04 2.76
C MET A 13 -1.44 -0.84 2.76
N LEU A 14 -0.73 -1.51 1.85
CA LEU A 14 0.71 -1.35 1.70
C LEU A 14 1.07 0.08 1.29
N ILE A 15 0.35 0.64 0.32
CA ILE A 15 0.58 2.02 -0.13
C ILE A 15 0.31 3.01 1.01
N LEU A 16 -0.83 2.87 1.68
CA LEU A 16 -1.19 3.77 2.78
C LEU A 16 -0.15 3.73 3.90
N THR A 17 0.37 2.55 4.21
CA THR A 17 1.43 2.39 5.21
C THR A 17 2.69 3.18 4.84
N LEU A 18 3.08 3.15 3.56
CA LEU A 18 4.32 3.79 3.13
C LEU A 18 4.25 5.31 3.06
N VAL A 19 3.05 5.87 2.98
CA VAL A 19 2.86 7.32 2.96
C VAL A 19 2.42 7.86 4.33
N GLU A 20 2.38 7.01 5.35
CA GLU A 20 1.99 7.40 6.71
C GLU A 20 3.04 8.28 7.37
N SER A 21 4.31 7.90 7.28
CA SER A 21 5.39 8.60 7.96
C SER A 21 5.89 9.83 7.21
N ARG A 22 5.80 9.83 5.88
CA ARG A 22 6.18 10.97 5.06
C ARG A 22 5.64 10.82 3.64
N ALA A 23 5.60 11.92 2.91
CA ALA A 23 5.19 11.92 1.51
C ALA A 23 6.19 11.14 0.64
N ARG A 24 5.67 10.36 -0.30
CA ARG A 24 6.47 9.55 -1.22
C ARG A 24 5.83 9.55 -2.61
N HIS A 25 6.67 9.45 -3.66
CA HIS A 25 6.18 9.32 -5.03
C HIS A 25 6.03 7.84 -5.40
N GLY A 26 5.30 7.57 -6.50
CA GLY A 26 4.94 6.19 -6.88
C GLY A 26 6.13 5.25 -7.08
N TYR A 27 7.19 5.74 -7.72
CA TYR A 27 8.40 4.93 -7.93
C TYR A 27 9.02 4.50 -6.59
N GLU A 28 9.14 5.42 -5.66
CA GLU A 28 9.67 5.14 -4.32
C GLU A 28 8.78 4.14 -3.58
N ILE A 29 7.47 4.29 -3.67
CA ILE A 29 6.51 3.36 -3.04
C ILE A 29 6.74 1.94 -3.53
N GLY A 30 6.83 1.75 -4.84
CA GLY A 30 7.08 0.43 -5.42
C GLY A 30 8.40 -0.17 -4.97
N LYS A 31 9.46 0.64 -4.94
CA LYS A 31 10.78 0.19 -4.48
C LYS A 31 10.80 -0.21 -3.02
N LEU A 32 10.08 0.52 -2.18
CA LEU A 32 10.00 0.21 -0.75
C LEU A 32 9.19 -1.05 -0.47
N ILE A 33 8.11 -1.28 -1.21
CA ILE A 33 7.35 -2.54 -1.08
C ILE A 33 8.28 -3.72 -1.39
N GLU A 34 9.02 -3.62 -2.48
CA GLU A 34 9.97 -4.65 -2.89
C GLU A 34 11.04 -4.87 -1.82
N ALA A 35 11.68 -3.79 -1.37
CA ALA A 35 12.76 -3.87 -0.39
C ALA A 35 12.28 -4.43 0.96
N ARG A 36 11.17 -3.93 1.49
CA ARG A 36 10.66 -4.35 2.80
C ARG A 36 10.13 -5.78 2.79
N SER A 37 9.70 -6.28 1.64
CA SER A 37 9.23 -7.66 1.51
C SER A 37 10.35 -8.65 1.17
N GLY A 38 11.60 -8.19 1.14
CA GLY A 38 12.72 -9.03 0.74
C GLY A 38 12.65 -9.47 -0.71
N GLY A 39 12.12 -8.63 -1.58
CA GLY A 39 11.95 -8.91 -3.01
C GLY A 39 10.74 -9.79 -3.34
N ARG A 40 9.94 -10.18 -2.35
CA ARG A 40 8.82 -11.10 -2.56
C ARG A 40 7.57 -10.45 -3.11
N LEU A 41 7.38 -9.15 -2.86
CA LEU A 41 6.27 -8.38 -3.41
C LEU A 41 6.82 -7.33 -4.37
N THR A 42 6.39 -7.40 -5.63
CA THR A 42 6.78 -6.45 -6.66
C THR A 42 5.54 -5.92 -7.36
N PHE A 43 5.53 -4.63 -7.64
CA PHE A 43 4.44 -3.97 -8.35
C PHE A 43 5.04 -3.06 -9.41
N ALA A 44 4.65 -3.28 -10.66
CA ALA A 44 5.03 -2.38 -11.73
C ALA A 44 4.28 -1.05 -11.60
N LEU A 45 4.90 0.05 -12.01
CA LEU A 45 4.28 1.36 -11.95
C LEU A 45 2.90 1.41 -12.64
N PRO A 46 2.68 0.78 -13.81
CA PRO A 46 1.35 0.74 -14.41
C PRO A 46 0.28 0.11 -13.54
N THR A 47 0.66 -0.74 -12.58
CA THR A 47 -0.27 -1.34 -11.62
C THR A 47 -0.52 -0.39 -10.44
N LEU A 48 0.51 0.32 -10.00
CA LEU A 48 0.41 1.21 -8.84
C LEU A 48 -0.34 2.50 -9.12
N TYR A 49 -0.13 3.12 -10.28
CA TYR A 49 -0.72 4.43 -10.59
C TYR A 49 -2.25 4.43 -10.53
N PRO A 50 -2.96 3.46 -11.11
CA PRO A 50 -4.42 3.43 -10.97
C PRO A 50 -4.89 3.31 -9.53
N THR A 51 -4.16 2.56 -8.71
CA THR A 51 -4.49 2.42 -7.29
C THR A 51 -4.26 3.73 -6.54
N LEU A 52 -3.15 4.42 -6.82
CA LEU A 52 -2.88 5.74 -6.24
C LEU A 52 -4.00 6.73 -6.59
N LEU A 53 -4.45 6.73 -7.83
CA LEU A 53 -5.54 7.60 -8.27
C LEU A 53 -6.85 7.29 -7.53
N ARG A 54 -7.18 6.00 -7.37
CA ARG A 54 -8.38 5.60 -6.62
C ARG A 54 -8.29 6.04 -5.16
N LEU A 55 -7.14 5.87 -4.52
CA LEU A 55 -6.95 6.27 -3.13
C LEU A 55 -7.07 7.80 -2.97
N GLU A 56 -6.53 8.55 -3.91
CA GLU A 56 -6.64 10.01 -3.90
C GLU A 56 -8.09 10.44 -4.11
N ASN A 57 -8.79 9.83 -5.05
CA ASN A 57 -10.20 10.14 -5.33
C ASN A 57 -11.11 9.81 -4.12
N ARG A 58 -10.73 8.84 -3.31
CA ARG A 58 -11.44 8.51 -2.07
C ARG A 58 -11.03 9.39 -0.89
N GLY A 59 -10.09 10.31 -1.09
CA GLY A 59 -9.63 11.20 -0.05
C GLY A 59 -8.72 10.56 1.00
N LEU A 60 -8.11 9.42 0.69
CA LEU A 60 -7.24 8.71 1.62
C LEU A 60 -5.79 9.19 1.56
N ILE A 61 -5.36 9.64 0.40
CA ILE A 61 -4.07 10.25 0.17
C ILE A 61 -4.25 11.54 -0.61
N LYS A 62 -3.25 12.41 -0.56
CA LYS A 62 -3.26 13.64 -1.33
C LYS A 62 -1.90 13.82 -1.98
N GLY A 63 -1.91 14.00 -3.30
CA GLY A 63 -0.72 14.20 -4.10
C GLY A 63 -0.34 15.68 -4.21
N ARG A 64 0.96 15.94 -4.22
CA ARG A 64 1.51 17.25 -4.47
C ARG A 64 2.62 17.11 -5.51
N TRP A 65 2.50 17.84 -6.60
CA TRP A 65 3.53 17.86 -7.62
C TRP A 65 4.70 18.73 -7.19
N VAL A 66 5.90 18.17 -7.31
CA VAL A 66 7.14 18.84 -6.93
C VAL A 66 8.08 18.82 -8.12
N GLU A 67 8.56 20.00 -8.51
CA GLU A 67 9.53 20.16 -9.56
C GLU A 67 10.85 20.65 -8.96
N LYS A 68 11.93 19.96 -9.29
CA LYS A 68 13.28 20.38 -8.88
C LYS A 68 14.10 20.69 -10.13
N ALA A 69 14.94 21.70 -10.04
CA ALA A 69 15.80 22.10 -11.14
C ALA A 69 16.62 20.90 -11.65
N GLY A 70 16.53 20.64 -12.96
CA GLY A 70 17.25 19.53 -13.59
C GLY A 70 16.66 18.15 -13.36
N GLU A 71 15.51 18.03 -12.66
CA GLU A 71 14.89 16.76 -12.39
C GLU A 71 13.48 16.72 -12.95
N ARG A 72 12.95 15.49 -13.13
CA ARG A 72 11.57 15.28 -13.55
C ARG A 72 10.62 15.70 -12.44
N GLU A 73 9.53 16.35 -12.82
CA GLU A 73 8.42 16.62 -11.91
C GLU A 73 7.83 15.31 -11.40
N ARG A 74 7.58 15.23 -10.09
CA ARG A 74 7.02 14.04 -9.45
C ARG A 74 5.90 14.41 -8.51
N CYS A 75 4.89 13.54 -8.44
CA CYS A 75 3.80 13.68 -7.50
C CYS A 75 4.13 12.93 -6.22
N PHE A 76 4.19 13.65 -5.10
CA PHE A 76 4.42 13.08 -3.78
C PHE A 76 3.09 12.95 -3.06
N TYR A 77 2.78 11.76 -2.62
CA TYR A 77 1.53 11.44 -1.94
C TYR A 77 1.76 11.35 -0.44
N ARG A 78 0.82 11.91 0.33
CA ARG A 78 0.83 11.80 1.78
C ARG A 78 -0.52 11.29 2.27
N LEU A 79 -0.51 10.67 3.45
CA LEU A 79 -1.73 10.17 4.07
C LEU A 79 -2.55 11.35 4.60
N THR A 80 -3.87 11.32 4.35
CA THR A 80 -4.79 12.30 4.93
C THR A 80 -5.28 11.82 6.30
N PRO A 81 -5.89 12.69 7.12
CA PRO A 81 -6.52 12.23 8.36
C PRO A 81 -7.55 11.13 8.14
N HIS A 82 -8.34 11.24 7.06
CA HIS A 82 -9.28 10.19 6.69
C HIS A 82 -8.56 8.89 6.34
N GLY A 83 -7.48 8.98 5.54
CA GLY A 83 -6.66 7.83 5.19
C GLY A 83 -6.05 7.16 6.41
N ARG A 84 -5.66 7.94 7.40
CA ARG A 84 -5.09 7.42 8.65
C ARG A 84 -6.11 6.56 9.41
N ARG A 85 -7.36 7.00 9.46
CA ARG A 85 -8.44 6.23 10.10
C ARG A 85 -8.73 4.94 9.35
N ILE A 86 -8.79 5.01 8.02
CA ILE A 86 -9.04 3.85 7.18
C ILE A 86 -7.89 2.83 7.30
N LEU A 87 -6.64 3.30 7.31
CA LEU A 87 -5.49 2.42 7.46
C LEU A 87 -5.53 1.69 8.81
N ALA A 88 -5.86 2.37 9.89
CA ALA A 88 -5.96 1.75 11.20
C ALA A 88 -7.01 0.63 11.21
N ALA A 89 -8.18 0.88 10.60
CA ALA A 89 -9.23 -0.13 10.47
C ALA A 89 -8.79 -1.30 9.59
N GLN A 90 -8.11 -1.02 8.49
CA GLN A 90 -7.61 -2.07 7.59
C GLN A 90 -6.59 -2.97 8.29
N ARG A 91 -5.68 -2.38 9.07
CA ARG A 91 -4.69 -3.17 9.82
C ARG A 91 -5.34 -4.11 10.81
N THR A 92 -6.37 -3.64 11.52
CA THR A 92 -7.12 -4.46 12.46
C THR A 92 -7.83 -5.61 11.74
N THR A 93 -8.56 -5.31 10.69
CA THR A 93 -9.28 -6.30 9.90
C THR A 93 -8.33 -7.33 9.29
N TRP A 94 -7.19 -6.88 8.78
CA TRP A 94 -6.18 -7.76 8.22
C TRP A 94 -5.65 -8.75 9.26
N LYS A 95 -5.32 -8.26 10.45
CA LYS A 95 -4.83 -9.11 11.53
C LYS A 95 -5.87 -10.14 11.94
N GLU A 96 -7.12 -9.73 12.10
CA GLU A 96 -8.21 -10.63 12.44
C GLU A 96 -8.40 -11.70 11.36
N TYR A 97 -8.33 -11.30 10.10
CA TYR A 97 -8.46 -12.23 8.98
C TYR A 97 -7.33 -13.26 8.97
N VAL A 98 -6.10 -12.82 9.12
CA VAL A 98 -4.93 -13.70 9.16
C VAL A 98 -5.04 -14.66 10.34
N ASP A 99 -5.42 -14.18 11.52
CA ASP A 99 -5.60 -15.02 12.70
C ASP A 99 -6.69 -16.08 12.45
N ALA A 100 -7.80 -15.70 11.83
CA ALA A 100 -8.89 -16.64 11.52
C ALA A 100 -8.45 -17.71 10.51
N VAL A 101 -7.74 -17.29 9.46
CA VAL A 101 -7.20 -18.25 8.47
C VAL A 101 -6.23 -19.21 9.13
N ASN A 102 -5.31 -18.69 9.93
CA ASN A 102 -4.34 -19.54 10.62
C ASN A 102 -5.00 -20.51 11.59
N ALA A 103 -6.07 -20.10 12.26
CA ALA A 103 -6.80 -20.99 13.15
C ALA A 103 -7.34 -22.22 12.40
N VAL A 104 -7.82 -22.02 11.16
CA VAL A 104 -8.29 -23.13 10.33
C VAL A 104 -7.13 -23.99 9.85
N LEU A 105 -6.05 -23.35 9.35
CA LEU A 105 -4.91 -24.07 8.78
C LEU A 105 -4.13 -24.87 9.82
N GLU A 106 -4.06 -24.38 11.06
CA GLU A 106 -3.25 -24.94 12.12
C GLU A 106 -4.07 -25.78 13.13
N GLY A 107 -5.42 -25.67 13.07
CA GLY A 107 -6.29 -26.44 13.94
C GLY A 107 -6.35 -27.91 13.51
N GLY A 108 -5.91 -28.84 14.23
CA GLY A 108 -5.92 -30.24 13.87
C GLY A 108 -7.33 -30.79 13.66
N ASP A 109 -7.40 -32.10 13.38
CA ASP A 109 -8.68 -32.79 13.25
C ASP A 109 -9.41 -32.82 14.59
N ALA A 110 -10.62 -32.39 14.58
CA ALA A 110 -11.48 -32.41 15.77
C ALA A 110 -12.63 -33.38 15.58
#